data_bce73987173bc7b0f760e9e68989436c
#
_entry.id   bce73987173bc7b0f760e9e68989436c
#
_cell.length_a   1.000
_cell.length_b   1.000
_cell.length_c   1.000
_cell.angle_alpha   90.00
_cell.angle_beta   90.00
_cell.angle_gamma   90.00
#
_symmetry.space_group_name_H-M   'P 1'
#
loop_
_entity.id
_entity.type
_entity.pdbx_description
1 polymer ?
#
loop_
_entity_poly.entity_id
_entity_poly.type
_entity_poly.pdbx_seq_one_letter_code
_entity_poly.pdbx_strand_id
1 'polypeptide(L)'
;ELDIPVMHDDQHGTAIISSAGLVNALQVAGKKIEDVKIVVNGAGASAVSCTKLYVSLGARLENIVMLDSKGVISKARTDLNEQKRYFATDRTDIHTLAEAIKDADVFLGLSKGNTLSQDMVRSMAPMPIVFALANPTPEISYEDAMAARPDVLMATGRSDYPNQINNVIGFPYIFRGALDTQAKAINEEMKIAAVHAIANLAKQ
;
A
#
# COMPACT_ATOMS: atom_id res chain seq x y z
N GLU A 1 21.99 18.63 3.81
CA GLU A 1 21.22 18.23 2.62
C GLU A 1 22.18 18.09 1.44
N LEU A 2 21.94 17.10 0.58
CA LEU A 2 22.72 16.91 -0.64
C LEU A 2 22.06 17.72 -1.76
N ASP A 3 22.88 18.42 -2.58
CA ASP A 3 22.39 19.19 -3.73
C ASP A 3 22.30 18.30 -4.99
N ILE A 4 21.71 17.12 -4.82
CA ILE A 4 21.47 16.13 -5.87
C ILE A 4 20.10 15.45 -5.61
N PRO A 5 19.44 14.91 -6.66
CA PRO A 5 18.22 14.12 -6.50
C PRO A 5 18.50 12.87 -5.64
N VAL A 6 17.74 12.70 -4.56
CA VAL A 6 17.88 11.55 -3.66
C VAL A 6 16.51 10.88 -3.51
N MET A 7 16.50 9.56 -3.63
CA MET A 7 15.33 8.73 -3.41
C MET A 7 15.72 7.47 -2.64
N HIS A 8 14.95 7.13 -1.61
CA HIS A 8 15.09 5.86 -0.90
C HIS A 8 14.14 4.85 -1.53
N ASP A 9 14.67 3.82 -2.17
CA ASP A 9 13.87 2.89 -2.96
C ASP A 9 12.90 2.05 -2.11
N ASP A 10 13.31 1.56 -0.95
CA ASP A 10 12.41 0.80 -0.05
C ASP A 10 11.21 1.63 0.45
N GLN A 11 11.30 2.95 0.39
CA GLN A 11 10.19 3.84 0.73
C GLN A 11 9.41 4.22 -0.52
N HIS A 12 10.05 4.91 -1.44
CA HIS A 12 9.41 5.56 -2.57
C HIS A 12 9.22 4.64 -3.77
N GLY A 13 10.14 3.70 -4.00
CA GLY A 13 9.98 2.67 -5.03
C GLY A 13 8.81 1.73 -4.69
N THR A 14 8.72 1.30 -3.43
CA THR A 14 7.58 0.50 -2.95
C THR A 14 6.28 1.29 -3.06
N ALA A 15 6.28 2.59 -2.75
CA ALA A 15 5.10 3.44 -2.90
C ALA A 15 4.65 3.52 -4.37
N ILE A 16 5.57 3.75 -5.31
CA ILE A 16 5.27 3.85 -6.74
C ILE A 16 4.67 2.53 -7.26
N ILE A 17 5.34 1.41 -6.99
CA ILE A 17 4.90 0.13 -7.55
C ILE A 17 3.60 -0.39 -6.93
N SER A 18 3.42 -0.22 -5.61
CA SER A 18 2.16 -0.59 -4.95
C SER A 18 1.00 0.29 -5.41
N SER A 19 1.25 1.57 -5.68
CA SER A 19 0.26 2.49 -6.25
C SER A 19 -0.14 2.11 -7.67
N ALA A 20 0.82 1.72 -8.51
CA ALA A 20 0.53 1.23 -9.87
C ALA A 20 -0.32 -0.06 -9.82
N GLY A 21 0.02 -0.99 -8.93
CA GLY A 21 -0.78 -2.19 -8.67
C GLY A 21 -2.18 -1.85 -8.17
N LEU A 22 -2.31 -0.88 -7.26
CA LEU A 22 -3.61 -0.45 -6.72
C LEU A 22 -4.50 0.15 -7.82
N VAL A 23 -3.97 1.03 -8.68
CA VAL A 23 -4.73 1.63 -9.80
C VAL A 23 -5.32 0.53 -10.69
N ASN A 24 -4.54 -0.48 -11.04
CA ASN A 24 -5.00 -1.59 -11.87
C ASN A 24 -5.98 -2.51 -11.13
N ALA A 25 -5.70 -2.85 -9.86
CA ALA A 25 -6.58 -3.68 -9.05
C ALA A 25 -7.95 -3.04 -8.82
N LEU A 26 -7.99 -1.73 -8.57
CA LEU A 26 -9.24 -0.97 -8.45
C LEU A 26 -10.06 -1.01 -9.74
N GLN A 27 -9.41 -0.89 -10.88
CA GLN A 27 -10.09 -1.00 -12.19
C GLN A 27 -10.69 -2.41 -12.39
N VAL A 28 -9.95 -3.46 -12.06
CA VAL A 28 -10.44 -4.85 -12.13
C VAL A 28 -11.60 -5.08 -11.16
N ALA A 29 -11.49 -4.55 -9.94
CA ALA A 29 -12.54 -4.65 -8.92
C ALA A 29 -13.78 -3.76 -9.21
N GLY A 30 -13.72 -2.87 -10.20
CA GLY A 30 -14.78 -1.89 -10.47
C GLY A 30 -14.97 -0.86 -9.35
N LYS A 31 -13.90 -0.54 -8.60
CA LYS A 31 -13.93 0.36 -7.45
C LYS A 31 -13.24 1.68 -7.76
N LYS A 32 -13.65 2.75 -7.08
CA LYS A 32 -13.02 4.08 -7.18
C LYS A 32 -12.16 4.33 -5.96
N ILE A 33 -10.99 4.94 -6.18
CA ILE A 33 -10.02 5.17 -5.10
C ILE A 33 -10.55 6.06 -3.98
N GLU A 34 -11.43 7.00 -4.31
CA GLU A 34 -12.05 7.90 -3.34
C GLU A 34 -13.09 7.23 -2.42
N ASP A 35 -13.61 6.06 -2.81
CA ASP A 35 -14.69 5.40 -2.09
C ASP A 35 -14.21 4.20 -1.27
N VAL A 36 -13.00 3.67 -1.56
CA VAL A 36 -12.51 2.44 -0.93
C VAL A 36 -12.03 2.67 0.50
N LYS A 37 -12.30 1.68 1.36
CA LYS A 37 -11.74 1.58 2.71
C LYS A 37 -10.41 0.84 2.66
N ILE A 38 -9.36 1.48 3.15
CA ILE A 38 -7.99 0.97 3.09
C ILE A 38 -7.49 0.68 4.50
N VAL A 39 -7.03 -0.54 4.73
CA VAL A 39 -6.35 -0.93 5.97
C VAL A 39 -4.86 -1.14 5.71
N VAL A 40 -4.03 -0.41 6.42
CA VAL A 40 -2.57 -0.47 6.31
C VAL A 40 -1.99 -1.10 7.56
N ASN A 41 -1.46 -2.32 7.42
CA ASN A 41 -0.82 -3.04 8.53
C ASN A 41 0.69 -2.82 8.51
N GLY A 42 1.12 -1.86 9.29
CA GLY A 42 2.47 -1.31 9.37
C GLY A 42 2.43 0.21 9.40
N ALA A 43 3.37 0.82 10.10
CA ALA A 43 3.51 2.27 10.20
C ALA A 43 4.99 2.71 10.13
N GLY A 44 5.78 1.93 9.42
CA GLY A 44 7.16 2.26 9.07
C GLY A 44 7.23 3.21 7.87
N ALA A 45 8.45 3.55 7.46
CA ALA A 45 8.68 4.51 6.39
C ALA A 45 8.02 4.11 5.06
N SER A 46 8.07 2.83 4.68
CA SER A 46 7.41 2.32 3.47
C SER A 46 5.89 2.46 3.54
N ALA A 47 5.27 2.05 4.67
CA ALA A 47 3.82 2.17 4.86
C ALA A 47 3.34 3.62 4.78
N VAL A 48 4.06 4.53 5.44
CA VAL A 48 3.78 5.97 5.40
C VAL A 48 3.90 6.51 3.97
N SER A 49 4.96 6.14 3.24
CA SER A 49 5.17 6.62 1.87
C SER A 49 4.12 6.07 0.89
N CYS A 50 3.78 4.79 0.99
CA CYS A 50 2.72 4.19 0.18
C CYS A 50 1.38 4.89 0.43
N THR A 51 1.02 5.06 1.70
CA THR A 51 -0.27 5.65 2.07
C THR A 51 -0.37 7.12 1.65
N LYS A 52 0.71 7.89 1.78
CA LYS A 52 0.76 9.27 1.25
C LYS A 52 0.52 9.30 -0.26
N LEU A 53 1.17 8.43 -1.01
CA LEU A 53 0.99 8.38 -2.46
C LEU A 53 -0.43 7.92 -2.85
N TYR A 54 -1.06 7.03 -2.08
CA TYR A 54 -2.47 6.67 -2.27
C TYR A 54 -3.40 7.88 -2.06
N VAL A 55 -3.13 8.71 -1.03
CA VAL A 55 -3.87 9.95 -0.81
C VAL A 55 -3.67 10.92 -1.98
N SER A 56 -2.44 11.08 -2.48
CA SER A 56 -2.14 11.92 -3.66
C SER A 56 -2.83 11.42 -4.95
N LEU A 57 -3.15 10.12 -5.02
CA LEU A 57 -3.93 9.53 -6.11
C LEU A 57 -5.45 9.65 -5.91
N GLY A 58 -5.92 10.17 -4.78
CA GLY A 58 -7.33 10.45 -4.51
C GLY A 58 -7.95 9.62 -3.38
N ALA A 59 -7.20 8.74 -2.69
CA ALA A 59 -7.72 8.04 -1.52
C ALA A 59 -8.06 9.04 -0.40
N ARG A 60 -9.23 8.92 0.20
CA ARG A 60 -9.65 9.80 1.29
C ARG A 60 -9.03 9.36 2.59
N LEU A 61 -8.41 10.30 3.31
CA LEU A 61 -7.72 10.01 4.57
C LEU A 61 -8.65 9.41 5.64
N GLU A 62 -9.91 9.85 5.68
CA GLU A 62 -10.93 9.32 6.59
C GLU A 62 -11.30 7.85 6.34
N ASN A 63 -11.04 7.33 5.13
CA ASN A 63 -11.26 5.95 4.75
C ASN A 63 -10.03 5.06 5.00
N ILE A 64 -8.94 5.61 5.53
CA ILE A 64 -7.70 4.88 5.78
C ILE A 64 -7.57 4.59 7.27
N VAL A 65 -7.32 3.32 7.61
CA VAL A 65 -6.99 2.88 8.96
C VAL A 65 -5.58 2.29 8.96
N MET A 66 -4.66 2.92 9.65
CA MET A 66 -3.28 2.46 9.80
C MET A 66 -3.08 1.81 11.16
N LEU A 67 -2.31 0.71 11.18
CA LEU A 67 -1.95 0.00 12.40
C LEU A 67 -0.43 -0.09 12.57
N ASP A 68 0.01 -0.09 13.81
CA ASP A 68 1.37 -0.46 14.19
C ASP A 68 1.36 -1.65 15.16
N SER A 69 2.51 -1.99 15.74
CA SER A 69 2.65 -3.11 16.69
C SER A 69 1.79 -2.98 17.96
N LYS A 70 1.21 -1.81 18.22
CA LYS A 70 0.32 -1.54 19.35
C LYS A 70 -1.16 -1.52 18.95
N GLY A 71 -1.49 -1.78 17.68
CA GLY A 71 -2.83 -1.76 17.14
C GLY A 71 -3.14 -0.52 16.31
N VAL A 72 -4.41 -0.17 16.22
CA VAL A 72 -4.90 0.96 15.41
C VAL A 72 -4.29 2.29 15.88
N ILE A 73 -3.81 3.06 14.91
CA ILE A 73 -3.31 4.42 15.15
C ILE A 73 -4.51 5.36 15.23
N SER A 74 -4.94 5.64 16.46
CA SER A 74 -6.07 6.53 16.75
C SER A 74 -5.58 7.86 17.35
N LYS A 75 -6.37 8.92 17.19
CA LYS A 75 -6.07 10.25 17.77
C LYS A 75 -6.03 10.25 19.31
N ALA A 76 -6.64 9.25 19.96
CA ALA A 76 -6.59 9.07 21.40
C ALA A 76 -5.19 8.63 21.91
N ARG A 77 -4.32 8.12 21.04
CA ARG A 77 -2.97 7.68 21.41
C ARG A 77 -2.03 8.87 21.63
N THR A 78 -1.24 8.81 22.69
CA THR A 78 -0.27 9.86 23.07
C THR A 78 1.17 9.55 22.62
N ASP A 79 1.43 8.33 22.17
CA ASP A 79 2.76 7.83 21.80
C ASP A 79 3.09 7.98 20.29
N LEU A 80 2.32 8.78 19.58
CA LEU A 80 2.46 8.94 18.13
C LEU A 80 3.49 10.03 17.78
N ASN A 81 4.41 9.71 16.87
CA ASN A 81 5.21 10.72 16.19
C ASN A 81 4.36 11.49 15.17
N GLU A 82 4.91 12.57 14.59
CA GLU A 82 4.20 13.42 13.64
C GLU A 82 3.66 12.66 12.43
N GLN A 83 4.46 11.76 11.83
CA GLN A 83 4.08 10.99 10.66
C GLN A 83 2.90 10.05 10.94
N LYS A 84 2.90 9.37 12.10
CA LYS A 84 1.78 8.52 12.51
C LYS A 84 0.54 9.35 12.86
N ARG A 85 0.73 10.50 13.48
CA ARG A 85 -0.37 11.40 13.85
C ARG A 85 -1.15 11.89 12.63
N TYR A 86 -0.48 12.07 11.50
CA TYR A 86 -1.15 12.43 10.24
C TYR A 86 -2.20 11.39 9.81
N PHE A 87 -1.95 10.09 10.06
CA PHE A 87 -2.87 8.99 9.71
C PHE A 87 -3.77 8.55 10.88
N ALA A 88 -3.73 9.25 12.01
CA ALA A 88 -4.51 8.86 13.18
C ALA A 88 -6.01 9.03 12.92
N THR A 89 -6.76 7.94 13.08
CA THR A 89 -8.22 7.94 12.92
C THR A 89 -8.95 8.45 14.18
N ASP A 90 -10.15 9.00 14.00
CA ASP A 90 -11.09 9.33 15.09
C ASP A 90 -11.89 8.12 15.57
N ARG A 91 -11.82 6.98 14.88
CA ARG A 91 -12.56 5.78 15.24
C ARG A 91 -12.08 5.23 16.58
N THR A 92 -13.02 5.03 17.50
CA THR A 92 -12.80 4.47 18.84
C THR A 92 -13.39 3.06 19.00
N ASP A 93 -14.04 2.56 17.97
CA ASP A 93 -14.70 1.26 17.91
C ASP A 93 -13.80 0.13 17.38
N ILE A 94 -12.61 0.46 16.94
CA ILE A 94 -11.63 -0.49 16.37
C ILE A 94 -10.26 -0.35 17.05
N HIS A 95 -9.65 -1.47 17.42
CA HIS A 95 -8.34 -1.50 18.11
C HIS A 95 -7.35 -2.47 17.45
N THR A 96 -7.88 -3.53 16.84
CA THR A 96 -7.12 -4.64 16.27
C THR A 96 -7.21 -4.69 14.74
N LEU A 97 -6.32 -5.47 14.11
CA LEU A 97 -6.39 -5.73 12.67
C LEU A 97 -7.71 -6.42 12.29
N ALA A 98 -8.16 -7.39 13.09
CA ALA A 98 -9.39 -8.13 12.82
C ALA A 98 -10.64 -7.23 12.80
N GLU A 99 -10.68 -6.23 13.66
CA GLU A 99 -11.77 -5.24 13.69
C GLU A 99 -11.65 -4.25 12.51
N ALA A 100 -10.44 -3.78 12.23
CA ALA A 100 -10.21 -2.80 11.17
C ALA A 100 -10.48 -3.35 9.76
N ILE A 101 -10.14 -4.64 9.53
CA ILE A 101 -10.20 -5.26 8.19
C ILE A 101 -11.63 -5.59 7.75
N LYS A 102 -12.58 -5.66 8.69
CA LYS A 102 -13.98 -5.96 8.39
C LYS A 102 -14.55 -4.93 7.44
N ASP A 103 -15.16 -5.42 6.36
CA ASP A 103 -15.73 -4.61 5.27
C ASP A 103 -14.70 -3.63 4.63
N ALA A 104 -13.40 -3.90 4.74
CA ALA A 104 -12.37 -3.16 4.04
C ALA A 104 -12.24 -3.64 2.58
N ASP A 105 -11.97 -2.70 1.68
CA ASP A 105 -11.76 -2.99 0.25
C ASP A 105 -10.32 -3.35 -0.06
N VAL A 106 -9.37 -2.72 0.64
CA VAL A 106 -7.94 -2.83 0.38
C VAL A 106 -7.19 -3.13 1.68
N PHE A 107 -6.35 -4.14 1.64
CA PHE A 107 -5.34 -4.41 2.67
C PHE A 107 -3.95 -4.16 2.09
N LEU A 108 -3.17 -3.35 2.76
CA LEU A 108 -1.75 -3.12 2.49
C LEU A 108 -0.91 -3.61 3.67
N GLY A 109 -0.23 -4.73 3.50
CA GLY A 109 0.67 -5.33 4.49
C GLY A 109 2.12 -4.91 4.26
N LEU A 110 2.71 -4.25 5.25
CA LEU A 110 4.10 -3.80 5.28
C LEU A 110 4.69 -3.95 6.67
N SER A 111 4.41 -5.09 7.33
CA SER A 111 4.83 -5.32 8.71
C SER A 111 5.51 -6.68 8.91
N LYS A 112 4.76 -7.70 9.28
CA LYS A 112 5.25 -9.04 9.60
C LYS A 112 4.44 -10.09 8.87
N GLY A 113 5.11 -11.18 8.51
CA GLY A 113 4.44 -12.34 7.93
C GLY A 113 3.39 -12.97 8.86
N ASN A 114 2.42 -13.66 8.25
CA ASN A 114 1.38 -14.44 8.93
C ASN A 114 0.49 -13.62 9.90
N THR A 115 0.25 -12.36 9.60
CA THR A 115 -0.61 -11.49 10.42
C THR A 115 -2.04 -11.38 9.90
N LEU A 116 -2.30 -11.75 8.65
CA LEU A 116 -3.62 -11.74 8.03
C LEU A 116 -4.13 -13.18 7.92
N SER A 117 -5.24 -13.49 8.61
CA SER A 117 -5.85 -14.83 8.56
C SER A 117 -6.86 -14.97 7.43
N GLN A 118 -7.20 -16.22 7.06
CA GLN A 118 -8.25 -16.49 6.09
C GLN A 118 -9.61 -15.89 6.51
N ASP A 119 -9.95 -15.93 7.80
CA ASP A 119 -11.20 -15.35 8.31
C ASP A 119 -11.23 -13.82 8.18
N MET A 120 -10.09 -13.17 8.38
CA MET A 120 -9.96 -11.74 8.09
C MET A 120 -10.21 -11.44 6.62
N VAL A 121 -9.63 -12.21 5.70
CA VAL A 121 -9.87 -12.04 4.25
C VAL A 121 -11.34 -12.28 3.91
N ARG A 122 -11.99 -13.29 4.51
CA ARG A 122 -13.43 -13.55 4.33
C ARG A 122 -14.31 -12.39 4.78
N SER A 123 -13.88 -11.65 5.81
CA SER A 123 -14.62 -10.50 6.37
C SER A 123 -14.50 -9.21 5.56
N MET A 124 -13.61 -9.15 4.57
CA MET A 124 -13.43 -7.98 3.71
C MET A 124 -14.63 -7.77 2.77
N ALA A 125 -14.71 -6.59 2.19
CA ALA A 125 -15.70 -6.24 1.16
C ALA A 125 -15.58 -7.16 -0.08
N PRO A 126 -16.60 -7.25 -0.94
CA PRO A 126 -16.53 -7.99 -2.20
C PRO A 126 -15.37 -7.52 -3.09
N MET A 127 -14.77 -8.44 -3.84
CA MET A 127 -13.57 -8.17 -4.67
C MET A 127 -12.45 -7.48 -3.87
N PRO A 128 -11.98 -8.07 -2.75
CA PRO A 128 -11.00 -7.45 -1.90
C PRO A 128 -9.63 -7.44 -2.59
N ILE A 129 -8.89 -6.35 -2.40
CA ILE A 129 -7.53 -6.18 -2.88
C ILE A 129 -6.59 -6.43 -1.69
N VAL A 130 -5.71 -7.42 -1.80
CA VAL A 130 -4.78 -7.81 -0.73
C VAL A 130 -3.34 -7.72 -1.24
N PHE A 131 -2.61 -6.73 -0.76
CA PHE A 131 -1.17 -6.56 -1.00
C PHE A 131 -0.41 -7.00 0.25
N ALA A 132 0.09 -8.23 0.24
CA ALA A 132 0.87 -8.82 1.34
C ALA A 132 2.36 -8.72 1.01
N LEU A 133 2.98 -7.59 1.39
CA LEU A 133 4.31 -7.19 0.94
C LEU A 133 5.42 -7.40 1.98
N ALA A 134 5.13 -8.02 3.13
CA ALA A 134 6.14 -8.36 4.12
C ALA A 134 7.16 -9.36 3.56
N ASN A 135 8.43 -9.15 3.88
CA ASN A 135 9.54 -9.99 3.48
C ASN A 135 10.25 -10.59 4.71
N PRO A 136 10.71 -11.86 4.63
CA PRO A 136 10.62 -12.80 3.51
C PRO A 136 9.26 -13.53 3.42
N THR A 137 8.44 -13.46 4.47
CA THR A 137 7.14 -14.14 4.56
C THR A 137 6.03 -13.10 4.45
N PRO A 138 5.08 -13.25 3.50
CA PRO A 138 3.96 -12.34 3.37
C PRO A 138 2.98 -12.44 4.56
N GLU A 139 2.12 -11.46 4.74
CA GLU A 139 1.11 -11.43 5.81
C GLU A 139 0.12 -12.58 5.72
N ILE A 140 -0.14 -13.07 4.52
CA ILE A 140 -0.89 -14.30 4.21
C ILE A 140 -0.27 -14.93 2.96
N SER A 141 -0.25 -16.26 2.86
CA SER A 141 0.19 -16.94 1.64
C SER A 141 -0.82 -16.73 0.50
N TYR A 142 -0.35 -16.85 -0.74
CA TYR A 142 -1.23 -16.76 -1.92
C TYR A 142 -2.32 -17.84 -1.86
N GLU A 143 -1.94 -19.05 -1.51
CA GLU A 143 -2.82 -20.21 -1.40
C GLU A 143 -3.91 -20.02 -0.36
N ASP A 144 -3.55 -19.49 0.82
CA ASP A 144 -4.51 -19.20 1.90
C ASP A 144 -5.48 -18.08 1.54
N ALA A 145 -5.00 -17.03 0.87
CA ALA A 145 -5.86 -15.94 0.41
C ALA A 145 -6.87 -16.43 -0.63
N MET A 146 -6.42 -17.20 -1.62
CA MET A 146 -7.30 -17.79 -2.64
C MET A 146 -8.27 -18.84 -2.06
N ALA A 147 -7.85 -19.62 -1.06
CA ALA A 147 -8.72 -20.55 -0.35
C ALA A 147 -9.76 -19.83 0.52
N ALA A 148 -9.43 -18.65 1.04
CA ALA A 148 -10.37 -17.83 1.79
C ALA A 148 -11.49 -17.28 0.90
N ARG A 149 -11.12 -16.73 -0.28
CA ARG A 149 -12.05 -16.10 -1.22
C ARG A 149 -11.54 -16.19 -2.65
N PRO A 150 -12.30 -16.75 -3.59
CA PRO A 150 -11.87 -16.86 -4.99
C PRO A 150 -11.91 -15.51 -5.75
N ASP A 151 -12.57 -14.49 -5.21
CA ASP A 151 -12.68 -13.15 -5.78
C ASP A 151 -11.59 -12.18 -5.26
N VAL A 152 -10.63 -12.67 -4.46
CA VAL A 152 -9.55 -11.83 -3.95
C VAL A 152 -8.55 -11.46 -5.06
N LEU A 153 -8.21 -10.18 -5.15
CA LEU A 153 -7.11 -9.69 -5.98
C LEU A 153 -5.85 -9.64 -5.12
N MET A 154 -5.06 -10.72 -5.21
CA MET A 154 -3.88 -10.90 -4.37
C MET A 154 -2.60 -10.50 -5.10
N ALA A 155 -1.72 -9.77 -4.41
CA ALA A 155 -0.36 -9.50 -4.84
C ALA A 155 0.64 -9.64 -3.69
N THR A 156 1.87 -10.03 -4.02
CA THR A 156 2.98 -10.12 -3.06
C THR A 156 4.24 -9.49 -3.63
N GLY A 157 5.27 -9.33 -2.81
CA GLY A 157 6.61 -8.91 -3.28
C GLY A 157 7.41 -10.05 -3.95
N ARG A 158 6.91 -11.28 -3.97
CA ARG A 158 7.60 -12.49 -4.45
C ARG A 158 7.42 -12.68 -5.94
N SER A 159 8.50 -13.16 -6.60
CA SER A 159 8.49 -13.44 -8.04
C SER A 159 7.90 -14.81 -8.42
N ASP A 160 7.71 -15.69 -7.43
CA ASP A 160 7.16 -17.04 -7.62
C ASP A 160 5.62 -17.09 -7.52
N TYR A 161 4.98 -15.94 -7.28
CA TYR A 161 3.53 -15.80 -7.26
C TYR A 161 3.02 -14.86 -8.35
N PRO A 162 1.76 -14.98 -8.77
CA PRO A 162 1.13 -14.01 -9.66
C PRO A 162 1.08 -12.60 -9.06
N ASN A 163 1.01 -11.59 -9.94
CA ASN A 163 0.87 -10.19 -9.53
C ASN A 163 2.00 -9.71 -8.59
N GLN A 164 3.23 -9.85 -9.03
CA GLN A 164 4.37 -9.35 -8.25
C GLN A 164 4.36 -7.84 -8.13
N ILE A 165 4.44 -7.32 -6.90
CA ILE A 165 4.71 -5.92 -6.57
C ILE A 165 6.14 -5.81 -6.09
N ASN A 166 7.06 -5.41 -6.99
CA ASN A 166 8.48 -5.30 -6.71
C ASN A 166 9.01 -3.93 -7.17
N ASN A 167 9.60 -3.18 -6.25
CA ASN A 167 10.15 -1.85 -6.48
C ASN A 167 11.26 -1.82 -7.54
N VAL A 168 11.96 -2.93 -7.80
CA VAL A 168 12.98 -3.03 -8.85
C VAL A 168 12.47 -2.65 -10.24
N ILE A 169 11.17 -2.77 -10.48
CA ILE A 169 10.54 -2.42 -11.77
C ILE A 169 10.57 -0.90 -12.02
N GLY A 170 10.53 -0.08 -10.98
CA GLY A 170 10.35 1.37 -11.09
C GLY A 170 11.63 2.18 -10.93
N PHE A 171 12.49 1.82 -9.97
CA PHE A 171 13.57 2.71 -9.55
C PHE A 171 14.62 3.04 -10.64
N PRO A 172 15.05 2.11 -11.52
CA PRO A 172 16.05 2.47 -12.53
C PRO A 172 15.53 3.53 -13.50
N TYR A 173 14.26 3.46 -13.84
CA TYR A 173 13.64 4.33 -14.82
C TYR A 173 13.32 5.71 -14.27
N ILE A 174 12.92 5.81 -12.99
CA ILE A 174 12.69 7.12 -12.36
C ILE A 174 14.01 7.88 -12.17
N PHE A 175 15.12 7.19 -11.85
CA PHE A 175 16.44 7.79 -11.81
C PHE A 175 16.90 8.19 -13.21
N ARG A 176 16.66 7.37 -14.21
CA ARG A 176 16.98 7.70 -15.60
C ARG A 176 16.24 8.97 -16.04
N GLY A 177 14.95 9.07 -15.77
CA GLY A 177 14.16 10.26 -16.07
C GLY A 177 14.66 11.51 -15.35
N ALA A 178 15.02 11.38 -14.07
CA ALA A 178 15.60 12.48 -13.30
C ALA A 178 16.94 12.97 -13.88
N LEU A 179 17.81 12.05 -14.33
CA LEU A 179 19.09 12.39 -14.95
C LEU A 179 18.90 13.04 -16.33
N ASP A 180 18.05 12.49 -17.18
CA ASP A 180 17.79 13.01 -18.53
C ASP A 180 17.24 14.44 -18.51
N THR A 181 16.44 14.77 -17.49
CA THR A 181 15.85 16.10 -17.30
C THR A 181 16.68 17.02 -16.43
N GLN A 182 17.83 16.55 -15.90
CA GLN A 182 18.65 17.26 -14.92
C GLN A 182 17.81 17.78 -13.73
N ALA A 183 16.86 16.94 -13.25
CA ALA A 183 15.97 17.28 -12.16
C ALA A 183 16.76 17.49 -10.86
N LYS A 184 16.39 18.51 -10.08
CA LYS A 184 17.01 18.80 -8.77
C LYS A 184 16.45 17.92 -7.64
N ALA A 185 15.26 17.33 -7.85
CA ALA A 185 14.61 16.45 -6.90
C ALA A 185 13.69 15.47 -7.65
N ILE A 186 13.43 14.32 -7.03
CA ILE A 186 12.35 13.40 -7.45
C ILE A 186 11.11 13.78 -6.63
N ASN A 187 10.25 14.61 -7.25
CA ASN A 187 9.08 15.19 -6.61
C ASN A 187 7.85 14.27 -6.70
N GLU A 188 6.72 14.72 -6.13
CA GLU A 188 5.48 13.94 -6.08
C GLU A 188 4.89 13.71 -7.48
N GLU A 189 4.93 14.74 -8.33
CA GLU A 189 4.41 14.67 -9.71
C GLU A 189 5.17 13.62 -10.53
N MET A 190 6.49 13.53 -10.38
CA MET A 190 7.30 12.49 -11.03
C MET A 190 6.90 11.09 -10.57
N LYS A 191 6.62 10.90 -9.27
CA LYS A 191 6.16 9.61 -8.73
C LYS A 191 4.79 9.24 -9.28
N ILE A 192 3.85 10.18 -9.32
CA ILE A 192 2.51 9.97 -9.89
C ILE A 192 2.60 9.63 -11.39
N ALA A 193 3.45 10.33 -12.14
CA ALA A 193 3.68 10.01 -13.55
C ALA A 193 4.24 8.60 -13.73
N ALA A 194 5.18 8.17 -12.89
CA ALA A 194 5.72 6.81 -12.89
C ALA A 194 4.65 5.77 -12.56
N VAL A 195 3.78 6.04 -11.58
CA VAL A 195 2.62 5.18 -11.24
C VAL A 195 1.75 4.93 -12.46
N HIS A 196 1.34 6.00 -13.15
CA HIS A 196 0.47 5.86 -14.32
C HIS A 196 1.16 5.18 -15.50
N ALA A 197 2.46 5.46 -15.72
CA ALA A 197 3.24 4.81 -16.78
C ALA A 197 3.32 3.29 -16.56
N ILE A 198 3.66 2.86 -15.33
CA ILE A 198 3.75 1.43 -14.98
C ILE A 198 2.37 0.76 -15.05
N ALA A 199 1.34 1.40 -14.47
CA ALA A 199 -0.02 0.86 -14.51
C ALA A 199 -0.53 0.68 -15.95
N ASN A 200 -0.25 1.61 -16.86
CA ASN A 200 -0.65 1.52 -18.26
C ASN A 200 0.16 0.47 -19.03
N LEU A 201 1.45 0.33 -18.76
CA LEU A 201 2.30 -0.68 -19.39
C LEU A 201 1.82 -2.10 -19.08
N ALA A 202 1.38 -2.35 -17.85
CA ALA A 202 0.88 -3.66 -17.43
C ALA A 202 -0.47 -4.06 -18.07
N LYS A 203 -1.12 -3.16 -18.83
CA LYS A 203 -2.38 -3.43 -19.54
C LYS A 203 -2.18 -3.80 -21.02
N GLN A 204 -0.96 -3.73 -21.53
CA GLN A 204 -0.59 -4.07 -22.91
C GLN A 204 -0.29 -5.57 -23.03
#